data_bd95260995a32a3ca5a005f6387a4e36
#
_entry.id   bd95260995a32a3ca5a005f6387a4e36
#
_cell.length_a   1.000
_cell.length_b   1.000
_cell.length_c   1.000
_cell.angle_alpha   90.00
_cell.angle_beta   90.00
_cell.angle_gamma   90.00
#
_symmetry.space_group_name_H-M   'P 1'
#
loop_
_entity.id
_entity.type
_entity.pdbx_description
1 polymer ?
#
loop_
_entity_poly.entity_id
_entity_poly.type
_entity_poly.pdbx_seq_one_letter_code
_entity_poly.pdbx_strand_id
1 'polypeptide(L)'
;MTSLEQYTPGPASGAQVRKGGDKWTLILVRELRHSPDKVWQALTDPAQLREWAPFVVDGNLGAVGNTVKLTWVGNPTPIDTKVTRAEAPEVLEFGDIRWELEATDVGTRLTLWTNIDRRFVAWGAAGWHVAFDVLDRHLSGNPLGRVAGIEAMKSQGWQRLVGEYAAQFGVDPPKWSAK
;
A
#
# COMPACT_ATOMS: atom_id res chain seq x y z
N MET A 1 -10.61 -7.55 22.93
CA MET A 1 -10.57 -6.75 21.68
C MET A 1 -9.20 -6.89 21.03
N THR A 2 -9.18 -7.24 19.76
CA THR A 2 -7.95 -7.21 18.97
C THR A 2 -7.57 -5.75 18.67
N SER A 3 -6.28 -5.48 18.45
CA SER A 3 -5.82 -4.13 18.05
C SER A 3 -6.55 -3.63 16.80
N LEU A 4 -7.00 -4.55 15.96
CA LEU A 4 -7.76 -4.28 14.75
C LEU A 4 -9.16 -3.70 15.04
N GLU A 5 -9.83 -4.19 16.08
CA GLU A 5 -11.16 -3.71 16.48
C GLU A 5 -11.13 -2.29 17.05
N GLN A 6 -9.95 -1.86 17.51
CA GLN A 6 -9.73 -0.51 18.04
C GLN A 6 -9.22 0.46 16.98
N TYR A 7 -8.83 -0.04 15.80
CA TYR A 7 -8.30 0.77 14.72
C TYR A 7 -9.41 1.37 13.87
N THR A 8 -9.35 2.69 13.69
CA THR A 8 -10.21 3.42 12.77
C THR A 8 -9.34 4.31 11.90
N PRO A 9 -9.37 4.15 10.57
CA PRO A 9 -8.60 5.03 9.70
C PRO A 9 -9.11 6.46 9.76
N GLY A 10 -8.19 7.40 9.59
CA GLY A 10 -8.54 8.81 9.39
C GLY A 10 -9.29 9.04 8.09
N PRO A 11 -9.69 10.28 7.80
CA PRO A 11 -10.36 10.62 6.55
C PRO A 11 -9.44 10.40 5.35
N ALA A 12 -10.03 10.18 4.17
CA ALA A 12 -9.30 10.09 2.91
C ALA A 12 -8.41 11.31 2.70
N SER A 13 -7.13 11.09 2.43
CA SER A 13 -6.16 12.16 2.24
C SER A 13 -4.92 11.66 1.49
N GLY A 14 -4.18 12.59 0.88
CA GLY A 14 -2.89 12.30 0.25
C GLY A 14 -2.97 11.52 -1.05
N ALA A 15 -4.14 11.28 -1.60
CA ALA A 15 -4.31 10.51 -2.82
C ALA A 15 -4.68 11.38 -4.01
N GLN A 16 -4.12 11.02 -5.16
CA GLN A 16 -4.45 11.60 -6.46
C GLN A 16 -4.53 10.48 -7.50
N VAL A 17 -5.20 10.74 -8.62
CA VAL A 17 -5.22 9.82 -9.75
C VAL A 17 -4.81 10.54 -11.03
N ARG A 18 -4.06 9.86 -11.87
CA ARG A 18 -3.84 10.25 -13.27
C ARG A 18 -4.72 9.38 -14.14
N LYS A 19 -5.70 9.99 -14.78
CA LYS A 19 -6.68 9.32 -15.64
C LYS A 19 -6.07 9.06 -17.01
N GLY A 20 -6.32 7.90 -17.58
CA GLY A 20 -5.88 7.55 -18.92
C GLY A 20 -6.14 6.07 -19.20
N GLY A 21 -6.96 5.78 -20.22
CA GLY A 21 -7.26 4.40 -20.60
C GLY A 21 -8.01 3.60 -19.54
N ASP A 22 -7.82 2.30 -19.56
CA ASP A 22 -8.48 1.35 -18.65
C ASP A 22 -7.77 1.27 -17.29
N LYS A 23 -6.48 1.53 -17.25
CA LYS A 23 -5.70 1.62 -16.03
C LYS A 23 -5.36 3.08 -15.74
N TRP A 24 -5.67 3.51 -14.53
CA TRP A 24 -5.29 4.81 -14.01
C TRP A 24 -4.08 4.66 -13.08
N THR A 25 -3.32 5.73 -12.94
CA THR A 25 -2.23 5.74 -11.95
C THR A 25 -2.74 6.33 -10.66
N LEU A 26 -2.74 5.52 -9.59
CA LEU A 26 -2.98 5.97 -8.23
C LEU A 26 -1.67 6.49 -7.65
N ILE A 27 -1.72 7.68 -7.05
CA ILE A 27 -0.60 8.29 -6.34
C ILE A 27 -1.06 8.53 -4.90
N LEU A 28 -0.37 7.95 -3.94
CA LEU A 28 -0.68 8.11 -2.52
C LEU A 28 0.56 8.55 -1.76
N VAL A 29 0.44 9.67 -1.04
CA VAL A 29 1.53 10.27 -0.25
C VAL A 29 1.23 10.10 1.23
N ARG A 30 2.25 9.68 1.99
CA ARG A 30 2.17 9.57 3.44
C ARG A 30 3.43 10.14 4.09
N GLU A 31 3.23 11.01 5.08
CA GLU A 31 4.31 11.48 5.94
C GLU A 31 4.52 10.48 7.08
N LEU A 32 5.76 10.00 7.22
CA LEU A 32 6.14 9.02 8.25
C LEU A 32 7.24 9.63 9.15
N ARG A 33 7.08 9.51 10.46
CA ARG A 33 8.07 10.00 11.44
C ARG A 33 9.16 8.95 11.70
N HIS A 34 9.73 8.42 10.62
CA HIS A 34 10.75 7.39 10.64
C HIS A 34 11.78 7.71 9.56
N SER A 35 13.06 7.36 9.81
CA SER A 35 14.13 7.64 8.86
C SER A 35 13.91 6.92 7.53
N PRO A 36 14.41 7.47 6.40
CA PRO A 36 14.34 6.77 5.11
C PRO A 36 14.93 5.37 5.12
N ASP A 37 16.04 5.15 5.83
CA ASP A 37 16.65 3.82 5.94
C ASP A 37 15.72 2.81 6.61
N LYS A 38 15.05 3.22 7.68
CA LYS A 38 14.11 2.37 8.40
C LYS A 38 12.88 2.05 7.54
N VAL A 39 12.35 3.04 6.84
CA VAL A 39 11.23 2.86 5.90
C VAL A 39 11.65 1.94 4.75
N TRP A 40 12.83 2.16 4.17
CA TRP A 40 13.35 1.34 3.08
C TRP A 40 13.41 -0.15 3.45
N GLN A 41 13.90 -0.47 4.63
CA GLN A 41 13.94 -1.86 5.10
C GLN A 41 12.54 -2.47 5.19
N ALA A 42 11.56 -1.72 5.67
CA ALA A 42 10.18 -2.19 5.74
C ALA A 42 9.54 -2.40 4.37
N LEU A 43 10.02 -1.70 3.34
CA LEU A 43 9.55 -1.82 1.96
C LEU A 43 10.23 -2.94 1.16
N THR A 44 11.36 -3.45 1.61
CA THR A 44 12.20 -4.37 0.84
C THR A 44 12.39 -5.74 1.48
N ASP A 45 12.40 -5.81 2.81
CA ASP A 45 12.60 -7.06 3.56
C ASP A 45 11.32 -7.90 3.56
N PRO A 46 11.35 -9.14 3.06
CA PRO A 46 10.18 -10.02 3.03
C PRO A 46 9.54 -10.24 4.40
N ALA A 47 10.34 -10.34 5.45
CA ALA A 47 9.83 -10.52 6.82
C ALA A 47 9.05 -9.30 7.30
N GLN A 48 9.52 -8.10 7.01
CA GLN A 48 8.81 -6.87 7.35
C GLN A 48 7.57 -6.65 6.49
N LEU A 49 7.65 -6.93 5.19
CA LEU A 49 6.49 -6.83 4.28
C LEU A 49 5.30 -7.68 4.75
N ARG A 50 5.55 -8.84 5.34
CA ARG A 50 4.49 -9.70 5.89
C ARG A 50 3.70 -9.02 7.02
N GLU A 51 4.29 -8.07 7.71
CA GLU A 51 3.66 -7.41 8.86
C GLU A 51 2.67 -6.31 8.45
N TRP A 52 2.80 -5.75 7.24
CA TRP A 52 1.99 -4.60 6.86
C TRP A 52 1.48 -4.59 5.42
N ALA A 53 2.23 -5.14 4.46
CA ALA A 53 1.92 -4.99 3.04
C ALA A 53 0.73 -5.87 2.62
N PRO A 54 -0.03 -5.47 1.58
CA PRO A 54 -1.13 -6.26 1.06
C PRO A 54 -0.67 -7.43 0.20
N PHE A 55 0.63 -7.72 0.18
CA PHE A 55 1.23 -8.84 -0.54
C PHE A 55 2.40 -9.43 0.25
N VAL A 56 2.83 -10.61 -0.17
CA VAL A 56 4.07 -11.24 0.30
C VAL A 56 4.99 -11.50 -0.87
N VAL A 57 6.29 -11.53 -0.61
CA VAL A 57 7.33 -11.84 -1.61
C VAL A 57 8.27 -12.91 -1.07
N ASP A 58 8.87 -13.69 -1.96
CA ASP A 58 9.82 -14.75 -1.61
C ASP A 58 11.29 -14.31 -1.66
N GLY A 59 11.55 -13.03 -1.88
CA GLY A 59 12.91 -12.48 -1.94
C GLY A 59 12.94 -10.99 -1.62
N ASN A 60 14.13 -10.47 -1.34
CA ASN A 60 14.33 -9.05 -1.04
C ASN A 60 14.13 -8.19 -2.29
N LEU A 61 13.38 -7.09 -2.15
CA LEU A 61 13.11 -6.17 -3.24
C LEU A 61 14.21 -5.12 -3.45
N GLY A 62 15.21 -5.09 -2.58
CA GLY A 62 16.25 -4.06 -2.61
C GLY A 62 17.35 -4.27 -3.65
N ALA A 63 17.27 -5.26 -4.51
CA ALA A 63 18.28 -5.56 -5.51
C ALA A 63 17.73 -5.55 -6.93
N VAL A 64 18.25 -4.67 -7.78
CA VAL A 64 17.90 -4.57 -9.20
C VAL A 64 18.18 -5.88 -9.92
N GLY A 65 17.26 -6.29 -10.78
CA GLY A 65 17.37 -7.52 -11.56
C GLY A 65 16.84 -8.76 -10.87
N ASN A 66 16.58 -8.70 -9.56
CA ASN A 66 15.91 -9.79 -8.85
C ASN A 66 14.50 -9.99 -9.40
N THR A 67 14.15 -11.27 -9.59
CA THR A 67 12.77 -11.67 -9.85
C THR A 67 12.25 -12.39 -8.61
N VAL A 68 11.16 -11.91 -8.06
CA VAL A 68 10.51 -12.47 -6.89
C VAL A 68 9.12 -12.96 -7.24
N LYS A 69 8.63 -13.94 -6.50
CA LYS A 69 7.21 -14.33 -6.57
C LYS A 69 6.44 -13.46 -5.59
N LEU A 70 5.53 -12.66 -6.13
CA LEU A 70 4.67 -11.77 -5.36
C LEU A 70 3.27 -12.37 -5.32
N THR A 71 2.73 -12.51 -4.12
CA THR A 71 1.38 -13.04 -3.91
C THR A 71 0.53 -12.02 -3.16
N TRP A 72 -0.51 -11.53 -3.80
CA TRP A 72 -1.46 -10.63 -3.17
C TRP A 72 -2.31 -11.35 -2.13
N VAL A 73 -2.55 -10.71 -1.01
CA VAL A 73 -3.44 -11.26 0.02
C VAL A 73 -4.85 -11.39 -0.56
N GLY A 74 -5.42 -12.59 -0.47
CA GLY A 74 -6.73 -12.90 -1.04
C GLY A 74 -6.69 -13.45 -2.47
N ASN A 75 -5.53 -13.47 -3.12
CA ASN A 75 -5.33 -14.10 -4.42
C ASN A 75 -4.15 -15.08 -4.34
N PRO A 76 -4.39 -16.40 -4.34
CA PRO A 76 -3.35 -17.38 -4.09
C PRO A 76 -2.36 -17.57 -5.25
N THR A 77 -2.58 -16.95 -6.40
CA THR A 77 -1.70 -17.11 -7.57
C THR A 77 -0.49 -16.19 -7.48
N PRO A 78 0.73 -16.73 -7.33
CA PRO A 78 1.92 -15.90 -7.34
C PRO A 78 2.20 -15.32 -8.73
N ILE A 79 2.77 -14.11 -8.75
CA ILE A 79 3.13 -13.38 -9.96
C ILE A 79 4.64 -13.18 -9.96
N ASP A 80 5.32 -13.62 -11.02
CA ASP A 80 6.73 -13.32 -11.21
C ASP A 80 6.90 -11.81 -11.43
N THR A 81 7.63 -11.18 -10.52
CA THR A 81 7.76 -9.72 -10.46
C THR A 81 9.24 -9.35 -10.44
N LYS A 82 9.64 -8.55 -11.41
CA LYS A 82 11.04 -8.11 -11.52
C LYS A 82 11.25 -6.77 -10.85
N VAL A 83 12.32 -6.64 -10.08
CA VAL A 83 12.79 -5.37 -9.55
C VAL A 83 13.54 -4.65 -10.69
N THR A 84 12.98 -3.55 -11.15
CA THR A 84 13.52 -2.78 -12.28
C THR A 84 14.36 -1.59 -11.84
N ARG A 85 14.16 -1.11 -10.61
CA ARG A 85 14.94 -0.02 -10.03
C ARG A 85 15.00 -0.18 -8.51
N ALA A 86 16.19 -0.04 -7.94
CA ALA A 86 16.39 -0.05 -6.50
C ALA A 86 17.57 0.85 -6.15
N GLU A 87 17.27 2.07 -5.74
CA GLU A 87 18.23 3.10 -5.34
C GLU A 87 17.96 3.45 -3.88
N ALA A 88 18.58 2.69 -2.99
CA ALA A 88 18.35 2.83 -1.55
C ALA A 88 18.90 4.15 -1.01
N PRO A 89 18.19 4.84 -0.14
CA PRO A 89 16.83 4.58 0.34
C PRO A 89 15.76 5.43 -0.37
N GLU A 90 15.91 5.73 -1.63
CA GLU A 90 15.14 6.78 -2.32
C GLU A 90 14.07 6.25 -3.29
N VAL A 91 14.39 5.25 -4.12
CA VAL A 91 13.48 4.79 -5.18
C VAL A 91 13.49 3.28 -5.30
N LEU A 92 12.29 2.69 -5.37
CA LEU A 92 12.10 1.27 -5.63
C LEU A 92 11.00 1.07 -6.66
N GLU A 93 11.30 0.33 -7.73
CA GLU A 93 10.33 -0.04 -8.75
C GLU A 93 10.31 -1.55 -8.95
N PHE A 94 9.13 -2.14 -8.86
CA PHE A 94 8.90 -3.55 -9.14
C PHE A 94 7.46 -3.76 -9.63
N GLY A 95 7.32 -4.52 -10.72
CA GLY A 95 6.00 -4.70 -11.34
C GLY A 95 5.33 -3.37 -11.68
N ASP A 96 4.09 -3.20 -11.26
CA ASP A 96 3.30 -1.98 -11.46
C ASP A 96 3.42 -0.98 -10.29
N ILE A 97 4.38 -1.20 -9.39
CA ILE A 97 4.54 -0.39 -8.18
C ILE A 97 5.84 0.38 -8.23
N ARG A 98 5.76 1.67 -7.87
CA ARG A 98 6.91 2.51 -7.60
C ARG A 98 6.75 3.18 -6.25
N TRP A 99 7.79 3.12 -5.44
CA TRP A 99 7.89 3.86 -4.18
C TRP A 99 9.02 4.87 -4.25
N GLU A 100 8.73 6.08 -3.82
CA GLU A 100 9.73 7.14 -3.66
C GLU A 100 9.76 7.59 -2.20
N LEU A 101 10.96 7.74 -1.67
CA LEU A 101 11.21 8.19 -0.30
C LEU A 101 12.01 9.49 -0.34
N GLU A 102 11.49 10.51 0.28
CA GLU A 102 12.15 11.79 0.43
C GLU A 102 12.36 12.09 1.92
N ALA A 103 13.60 12.41 2.30
CA ALA A 103 13.89 12.80 3.67
C ALA A 103 13.24 14.15 3.98
N THR A 104 12.59 14.24 5.14
CA THR A 104 11.98 15.46 5.66
C THR A 104 12.59 15.82 7.03
N ASP A 105 12.27 17.00 7.54
CA ASP A 105 12.76 17.44 8.86
C ASP A 105 12.32 16.50 10.00
N VAL A 106 11.22 15.75 9.81
CA VAL A 106 10.64 14.88 10.84
C VAL A 106 10.71 13.39 10.48
N GLY A 107 11.18 13.05 9.30
CA GLY A 107 11.27 11.64 8.88
C GLY A 107 11.31 11.46 7.38
N THR A 108 10.28 10.83 6.83
CA THR A 108 10.21 10.45 5.41
C THR A 108 8.86 10.78 4.81
N ARG A 109 8.88 11.38 3.62
CA ARG A 109 7.70 11.42 2.74
C ARG A 109 7.75 10.21 1.82
N LEU A 110 6.80 9.31 1.99
CA LEU A 110 6.64 8.12 1.15
C LEU A 110 5.56 8.38 0.10
N THR A 111 5.91 8.19 -1.17
CA THR A 111 4.97 8.29 -2.29
C THR A 111 4.87 6.95 -2.99
N LEU A 112 3.65 6.45 -3.10
CA LEU A 112 3.29 5.27 -3.89
C LEU A 112 2.77 5.71 -5.25
N TRP A 113 3.26 5.06 -6.29
CA TRP A 113 2.71 5.12 -7.64
C TRP A 113 2.33 3.71 -8.05
N THR A 114 1.08 3.49 -8.44
CA THR A 114 0.66 2.17 -8.91
C THR A 114 -0.41 2.29 -9.99
N ASN A 115 -0.28 1.46 -11.02
CA ASN A 115 -1.28 1.37 -12.07
C ASN A 115 -2.36 0.38 -11.66
N ILE A 116 -3.61 0.80 -11.74
CA ILE A 116 -4.74 0.01 -11.30
C ILE A 116 -5.92 0.20 -12.26
N ASP A 117 -6.71 -0.85 -12.45
CA ASP A 117 -7.95 -0.77 -13.21
C ASP A 117 -8.82 0.36 -12.64
N ARG A 118 -9.27 1.27 -13.51
CA ARG A 118 -10.06 2.44 -13.10
C ARG A 118 -11.30 2.12 -12.27
N ARG A 119 -11.87 0.94 -12.46
CA ARG A 119 -13.04 0.48 -11.70
C ARG A 119 -12.72 0.25 -10.23
N PHE A 120 -11.48 -0.12 -9.92
CA PHE A 120 -11.03 -0.48 -8.59
C PHE A 120 -10.11 0.56 -7.95
N VAL A 121 -9.95 1.73 -8.55
CA VAL A 121 -9.00 2.74 -8.04
C VAL A 121 -9.35 3.23 -6.63
N ALA A 122 -10.64 3.38 -6.31
CA ALA A 122 -11.09 3.76 -4.97
C ALA A 122 -10.85 2.63 -3.96
N TRP A 123 -11.03 1.37 -4.35
CA TRP A 123 -10.70 0.20 -3.52
C TRP A 123 -9.20 0.15 -3.23
N GLY A 124 -8.39 0.38 -4.25
CA GLY A 124 -6.93 0.42 -4.12
C GLY A 124 -6.46 1.54 -3.20
N ALA A 125 -7.01 2.73 -3.36
CA ALA A 125 -6.69 3.88 -2.50
C ALA A 125 -7.03 3.58 -1.03
N ALA A 126 -8.20 3.02 -0.77
CA ALA A 126 -8.60 2.63 0.59
C ALA A 126 -7.69 1.55 1.17
N GLY A 127 -7.37 0.53 0.38
CA GLY A 127 -6.47 -0.56 0.80
C GLY A 127 -5.06 -0.08 1.13
N TRP A 128 -4.48 0.75 0.29
CA TRP A 128 -3.15 1.31 0.52
C TRP A 128 -3.14 2.34 1.66
N HIS A 129 -4.22 3.11 1.85
CA HIS A 129 -4.37 4.00 2.99
C HIS A 129 -4.25 3.21 4.30
N VAL A 130 -5.02 2.12 4.41
CA VAL A 130 -4.98 1.24 5.59
C VAL A 130 -3.62 0.57 5.73
N ALA A 131 -3.03 0.08 4.63
CA ALA A 131 -1.71 -0.54 4.66
C ALA A 131 -0.63 0.42 5.17
N PHE A 132 -0.68 1.68 4.78
CA PHE A 132 0.28 2.68 5.27
C PHE A 132 0.07 3.04 6.75
N ASP A 133 -1.16 3.01 7.25
CA ASP A 133 -1.41 3.15 8.68
C ASP A 133 -0.79 1.97 9.45
N VAL A 134 -0.93 0.76 8.93
CA VAL A 134 -0.32 -0.45 9.51
C VAL A 134 1.20 -0.38 9.45
N LEU A 135 1.77 0.12 8.34
CA LEU A 135 3.21 0.36 8.20
C LEU A 135 3.72 1.31 9.28
N ASP A 136 3.05 2.43 9.48
CA ASP A 136 3.44 3.42 10.48
C ASP A 136 3.44 2.82 11.89
N ARG A 137 2.41 2.04 12.22
CA ARG A 137 2.33 1.31 13.51
C ARG A 137 3.44 0.28 13.65
N HIS A 138 3.73 -0.47 12.60
CA HIS A 138 4.83 -1.43 12.58
C HIS A 138 6.17 -0.74 12.86
N LEU A 139 6.45 0.36 12.18
CA LEU A 139 7.67 1.14 12.36
C LEU A 139 7.77 1.78 13.75
N SER A 140 6.66 2.09 14.37
CA SER A 140 6.60 2.68 15.72
C SER A 140 6.73 1.64 16.84
N GLY A 141 6.86 0.35 16.51
CA GLY A 141 6.97 -0.72 17.50
C GLY A 141 5.64 -1.09 18.16
N ASN A 142 4.52 -0.67 17.61
CA ASN A 142 3.17 -0.94 18.11
C ASN A 142 2.30 -1.55 16.99
N PRO A 143 2.63 -2.78 16.54
CA PRO A 143 2.00 -3.35 15.35
C PRO A 143 0.53 -3.67 15.56
N LEU A 144 -0.28 -3.37 14.53
CA LEU A 144 -1.67 -3.80 14.45
C LEU A 144 -1.81 -5.24 13.94
N GLY A 145 -0.78 -5.76 13.27
CA GLY A 145 -0.91 -6.89 12.40
C GLY A 145 -1.44 -6.47 11.02
N ARG A 146 -1.15 -7.27 10.01
CA ARG A 146 -1.54 -6.95 8.63
C ARG A 146 -3.05 -6.88 8.47
N VAL A 147 -3.51 -5.80 7.83
CA VAL A 147 -4.93 -5.59 7.48
C VAL A 147 -5.03 -5.53 5.96
N ALA A 148 -5.43 -6.61 5.33
CA ALA A 148 -5.49 -6.70 3.88
C ALA A 148 -6.55 -7.71 3.43
N GLY A 149 -6.86 -7.71 2.13
CA GLY A 149 -7.80 -8.65 1.54
C GLY A 149 -9.20 -8.53 2.12
N ILE A 150 -9.87 -9.65 2.26
CA ILE A 150 -11.27 -9.73 2.70
C ILE A 150 -11.46 -9.14 4.11
N GLU A 151 -10.50 -9.32 5.00
CA GLU A 151 -10.60 -8.76 6.35
C GLU A 151 -10.62 -7.23 6.36
N ALA A 152 -9.83 -6.60 5.49
CA ALA A 152 -9.89 -5.15 5.30
C ALA A 152 -11.25 -4.72 4.71
N MET A 153 -11.73 -5.44 3.69
CA MET A 153 -12.98 -5.14 2.98
C MET A 153 -14.21 -5.23 3.88
N LYS A 154 -14.20 -6.11 4.88
CA LYS A 154 -15.28 -6.25 5.87
C LYS A 154 -15.34 -5.07 6.85
N SER A 155 -14.24 -4.32 7.00
CA SER A 155 -14.21 -3.23 7.97
C SER A 155 -15.02 -2.02 7.50
N GLN A 156 -15.73 -1.41 8.44
CA GLN A 156 -16.48 -0.18 8.16
C GLN A 156 -15.54 0.97 7.76
N GLY A 157 -14.35 1.00 8.32
CA GLY A 157 -13.34 2.01 8.00
C GLY A 157 -12.89 1.96 6.54
N TRP A 158 -12.63 0.76 6.02
CA TRP A 158 -12.27 0.59 4.61
C TRP A 158 -13.43 0.99 3.69
N GLN A 159 -14.66 0.55 4.01
CA GLN A 159 -15.85 0.86 3.22
C GLN A 159 -16.11 2.37 3.18
N ARG A 160 -15.95 3.06 4.31
CA ARG A 160 -16.05 4.51 4.38
C ARG A 160 -14.99 5.19 3.51
N LEU A 161 -13.73 4.75 3.57
CA LEU A 161 -12.65 5.27 2.75
C LEU A 161 -12.92 5.07 1.25
N VAL A 162 -13.45 3.92 0.85
CA VAL A 162 -13.84 3.69 -0.55
C VAL A 162 -14.83 4.76 -1.02
N GLY A 163 -15.84 5.06 -0.23
CA GLY A 163 -16.82 6.11 -0.55
C GLY A 163 -16.17 7.50 -0.65
N GLU A 164 -15.29 7.84 0.29
CA GLU A 164 -14.60 9.13 0.31
C GLU A 164 -13.66 9.29 -0.90
N TYR A 165 -12.86 8.27 -1.21
CA TYR A 165 -11.96 8.30 -2.37
C TYR A 165 -12.74 8.26 -3.69
N ALA A 166 -13.84 7.50 -3.77
CA ALA A 166 -14.70 7.47 -4.95
C ALA A 166 -15.26 8.85 -5.26
N ALA A 167 -15.74 9.56 -4.24
CA ALA A 167 -16.23 10.94 -4.39
C ALA A 167 -15.11 11.87 -4.87
N GLN A 168 -13.92 11.76 -4.29
CA GLN A 168 -12.76 12.57 -4.66
C GLN A 168 -12.34 12.33 -6.11
N PHE A 169 -12.32 11.06 -6.56
CA PHE A 169 -11.85 10.69 -7.90
C PHE A 169 -12.94 10.80 -8.98
N GLY A 170 -14.19 10.97 -8.57
CA GLY A 170 -15.33 11.02 -9.51
C GLY A 170 -15.62 9.67 -10.14
N VAL A 171 -15.50 8.58 -9.38
CA VAL A 171 -15.74 7.21 -9.85
C VAL A 171 -16.88 6.55 -9.07
N ASP A 172 -17.47 5.51 -9.67
CA ASP A 172 -18.51 4.68 -9.07
C ASP A 172 -17.95 3.24 -8.94
N PRO A 173 -17.33 2.89 -7.80
CA PRO A 173 -16.69 1.59 -7.65
C PRO A 173 -17.72 0.47 -7.53
N PRO A 174 -17.31 -0.79 -7.86
CA PRO A 174 -18.15 -1.94 -7.61
C PRO A 174 -18.55 -2.01 -6.14
N LYS A 175 -19.78 -2.43 -5.85
CA LYS A 175 -20.21 -2.67 -4.48
C LYS A 175 -19.61 -3.96 -3.97
N TRP A 176 -18.95 -3.87 -2.82
CA TRP A 176 -18.49 -5.07 -2.13
C TRP A 176 -19.63 -5.68 -1.33
N SER A 177 -19.80 -6.99 -1.44
CA SER A 177 -20.72 -7.75 -0.60
C SER A 177 -20.01 -9.01 -0.09
N ALA A 178 -20.09 -9.21 1.22
CA ALA A 178 -19.70 -10.50 1.80
C ALA A 178 -20.73 -11.55 1.39
N LYS A 179 -20.34 -12.50 0.52
CA LYS A 179 -21.11 -13.71 0.25
C LYS A 179 -20.59 -14.85 1.11
#